data_3c8509b0c0ff9db6b8fa78c0443eedf7
#
_entry.id   3c8509b0c0ff9db6b8fa78c0443eedf7
#
_cell.length_a   1.000
_cell.length_b   1.000
_cell.length_c   1.000
_cell.angle_alpha   90.00
_cell.angle_beta   90.00
_cell.angle_gamma   90.00
#
_symmetry.space_group_name_H-M   'P 1'
#
loop_
_entity.id
_entity.type
_entity.pdbx_description
1 polymer ?
#
loop_
_entity_poly.entity_id
_entity_poly.type
_entity_poly.pdbx_seq_one_letter_code
_entity_poly.pdbx_strand_id
1 'polypeptide(L)'
;MPLGLLEKHTIRARFGLPVRVFLYDEWPMVLFLVASAWMLGLIFYWQHYLVHKEKRIRQHEELNIQTVNHDMKSPVGIAGTYLGLVDREGISGLTSQQQKNFRVAQEAIGRLEILVKKMSVKLVNERGLVLNYEVFELPVLVQEVWRSIEGEIPDRKAVRFSVLCRLKGDPMICADRLQLGRALGNLLQNAVKYSREEVGIVVGCVRKGTRLWIFVKDNGYGIEKADQKHMFETGYRSPSVERRTEGTGLGLSFVKMVMSAHGGRIVYRTREGGGSRFVLIMKSKQR
;
A
#
# COMPACT_ATOMS: atom_id res chain seq x y z
N MET A 1 19.78 21.67 72.15
CA MET A 1 19.40 20.46 72.95
C MET A 1 19.65 19.25 72.06
N PRO A 2 20.50 18.31 72.51
CA PRO A 2 20.86 17.15 71.66
C PRO A 2 19.77 16.11 71.71
N LEU A 3 19.38 15.62 70.48
CA LEU A 3 18.52 14.48 70.33
C LEU A 3 19.27 13.23 70.80
N GLY A 4 18.63 12.57 71.76
CA GLY A 4 19.17 11.44 72.48
C GLY A 4 19.51 10.23 71.63
N LEU A 5 20.54 9.59 72.06
CA LEU A 5 20.98 8.27 71.67
C LEU A 5 19.83 7.26 71.82
N LEU A 6 19.34 6.74 70.69
CA LEU A 6 18.50 5.56 70.72
C LEU A 6 19.36 4.33 70.93
N GLU A 7 19.17 3.70 72.07
CA GLU A 7 19.84 2.46 72.48
C GLU A 7 19.64 1.34 71.47
N LYS A 8 20.74 0.69 71.14
CA LYS A 8 20.74 -0.52 70.33
C LYS A 8 20.28 -1.70 71.15
N HIS A 9 19.00 -2.05 71.04
CA HIS A 9 18.49 -3.29 71.65
C HIS A 9 18.89 -4.51 70.83
N THR A 10 19.74 -5.36 71.40
CA THR A 10 20.10 -6.67 70.87
C THR A 10 19.12 -7.71 71.40
N ILE A 11 18.22 -8.23 70.55
CA ILE A 11 17.32 -9.33 70.92
C ILE A 11 18.11 -10.63 70.67
N ARG A 12 18.36 -11.40 71.71
CA ARG A 12 18.90 -12.76 71.60
C ARG A 12 17.81 -13.72 71.23
N ALA A 13 17.85 -14.27 70.05
CA ALA A 13 16.98 -15.38 69.62
C ALA A 13 17.38 -16.67 70.33
N ARG A 14 16.42 -17.54 70.61
CA ARG A 14 16.49 -18.77 71.39
C ARG A 14 17.51 -19.83 70.89
N PHE A 15 18.25 -19.53 69.81
CA PHE A 15 19.25 -20.42 69.19
C PHE A 15 20.69 -19.85 69.14
N GLY A 16 21.00 -18.86 70.00
CA GLY A 16 22.39 -18.51 70.25
C GLY A 16 23.13 -17.78 69.15
N LEU A 17 22.50 -17.45 68.01
CA LEU A 17 23.10 -16.69 66.95
C LEU A 17 22.72 -15.20 67.08
N PRO A 18 23.67 -14.25 66.98
CA PRO A 18 23.34 -12.84 67.04
C PRO A 18 22.65 -12.43 65.73
N VAL A 19 21.31 -12.35 65.75
CA VAL A 19 20.56 -11.74 64.68
C VAL A 19 20.70 -10.22 64.87
N ARG A 20 21.59 -9.61 64.11
CA ARG A 20 21.61 -8.16 63.96
C ARG A 20 20.36 -7.74 63.20
N VAL A 21 19.34 -7.35 63.97
CA VAL A 21 18.15 -6.72 63.42
C VAL A 21 18.57 -5.28 63.02
N PHE A 22 18.85 -5.07 61.73
CA PHE A 22 18.97 -3.74 61.15
C PHE A 22 17.54 -3.12 61.16
N LEU A 23 17.14 -2.55 62.25
CA LEU A 23 15.89 -1.86 62.38
C LEU A 23 16.14 -0.35 62.38
N TYR A 24 15.54 0.31 61.42
CA TYR A 24 15.17 1.75 61.39
C TYR A 24 15.90 2.70 60.43
N ASP A 25 17.14 2.51 60.03
CA ASP A 25 17.78 3.57 59.16
C ASP A 25 17.64 3.31 57.67
N GLU A 26 17.37 2.05 57.27
CA GLU A 26 17.35 1.71 55.80
C GLU A 26 15.94 1.52 55.22
N TRP A 27 14.90 1.46 56.06
CA TRP A 27 13.53 1.31 55.59
C TRP A 27 13.06 2.42 54.64
N PRO A 28 13.42 3.68 54.78
CA PRO A 28 13.04 4.72 53.84
C PRO A 28 13.61 4.47 52.47
N MET A 29 14.87 3.95 52.35
CA MET A 29 15.51 3.63 51.08
C MET A 29 14.88 2.42 50.42
N VAL A 30 14.55 1.38 51.18
CA VAL A 30 13.85 0.19 50.69
C VAL A 30 12.45 0.56 50.18
N LEU A 31 11.71 1.37 50.91
CA LEU A 31 10.40 1.85 50.50
C LEU A 31 10.48 2.71 49.26
N PHE A 32 11.50 3.56 49.13
CA PHE A 32 11.74 4.37 47.96
C PHE A 32 12.06 3.48 46.72
N LEU A 33 12.88 2.45 46.86
CA LEU A 33 13.20 1.50 45.77
C LEU A 33 11.95 0.71 45.36
N VAL A 34 11.15 0.23 46.31
CA VAL A 34 9.90 -0.48 46.01
C VAL A 34 8.89 0.45 45.34
N ALA A 35 8.74 1.67 45.82
CA ALA A 35 7.84 2.65 45.22
C ALA A 35 8.31 3.04 43.77
N SER A 36 9.63 3.20 43.57
CA SER A 36 10.22 3.48 42.25
C SER A 36 10.00 2.32 41.31
N ALA A 37 10.19 1.06 41.73
CA ALA A 37 9.92 -0.13 40.94
C ALA A 37 8.44 -0.24 40.55
N TRP A 38 7.53 0.03 41.48
CA TRP A 38 6.08 0.09 41.23
C TRP A 38 5.72 1.19 40.25
N MET A 39 6.31 2.37 40.39
CA MET A 39 6.09 3.49 39.46
C MET A 39 6.59 3.16 38.04
N LEU A 40 7.77 2.57 37.91
CA LEU A 40 8.27 2.10 36.61
C LEU A 40 7.38 1.00 36.01
N GLY A 41 6.91 0.06 36.82
CA GLY A 41 5.94 -0.96 36.39
C GLY A 41 4.63 -0.36 35.89
N LEU A 42 4.10 0.65 36.60
CA LEU A 42 2.89 1.39 36.17
C LEU A 42 3.13 2.17 34.88
N ILE A 43 4.27 2.85 34.73
CA ILE A 43 4.62 3.57 33.52
C ILE A 43 4.71 2.58 32.33
N PHE A 44 5.40 1.46 32.51
CA PHE A 44 5.52 0.42 31.49
C PHE A 44 4.15 -0.19 31.14
N TYR A 45 3.30 -0.49 32.13
CA TYR A 45 1.92 -0.96 31.93
C TYR A 45 1.09 0.06 31.15
N TRP A 46 1.15 1.34 31.52
CA TRP A 46 0.44 2.42 30.82
C TRP A 46 0.92 2.62 29.39
N GLN A 47 2.23 2.60 29.16
CA GLN A 47 2.78 2.66 27.80
C GLN A 47 2.30 1.47 26.96
N HIS A 48 2.36 0.27 27.52
CA HIS A 48 1.89 -0.94 26.85
C HIS A 48 0.38 -0.88 26.56
N TYR A 49 -0.41 -0.46 27.53
CA TYR A 49 -1.86 -0.26 27.38
C TYR A 49 -2.20 0.78 26.30
N LEU A 50 -1.54 1.93 26.30
CA LEU A 50 -1.76 2.99 25.31
C LEU A 50 -1.43 2.50 23.90
N VAL A 51 -0.29 1.83 23.72
CA VAL A 51 0.12 1.26 22.43
C VAL A 51 -0.90 0.22 21.94
N HIS A 52 -1.39 -0.65 22.80
CA HIS A 52 -2.41 -1.64 22.43
C HIS A 52 -3.77 -1.02 22.17
N LYS A 53 -4.16 0.01 22.93
CA LYS A 53 -5.41 0.76 22.70
C LYS A 53 -5.38 1.48 21.36
N GLU A 54 -4.27 2.17 21.04
CA GLU A 54 -4.10 2.79 19.72
C GLU A 54 -4.13 1.76 18.58
N LYS A 55 -3.46 0.62 18.74
CA LYS A 55 -3.51 -0.47 17.75
C LYS A 55 -4.94 -0.99 17.53
N ARG A 56 -5.72 -1.19 18.59
CA ARG A 56 -7.12 -1.64 18.45
C ARG A 56 -8.00 -0.59 17.76
N ILE A 57 -7.87 0.69 18.13
CA ILE A 57 -8.62 1.76 17.49
C ILE A 57 -8.24 1.84 16.01
N ARG A 58 -6.95 1.79 15.67
CA ARG A 58 -6.48 1.76 14.28
C ARG A 58 -7.02 0.56 13.50
N GLN A 59 -7.00 -0.65 14.09
CA GLN A 59 -7.54 -1.84 13.43
C GLN A 59 -9.05 -1.75 13.15
N HIS A 60 -9.85 -1.24 14.09
CA HIS A 60 -11.29 -1.03 13.88
C HIS A 60 -11.58 0.05 12.83
N GLU A 61 -10.82 1.13 12.81
CA GLU A 61 -10.95 2.18 11.80
C GLU A 61 -10.47 1.70 10.42
N GLU A 62 -9.41 0.88 10.34
CA GLU A 62 -8.91 0.27 9.09
C GLU A 62 -9.92 -0.68 8.47
N LEU A 63 -10.55 -1.55 9.26
CA LEU A 63 -11.63 -2.42 8.80
C LEU A 63 -12.81 -1.61 8.25
N ASN A 64 -13.24 -0.57 8.97
CA ASN A 64 -14.34 0.29 8.51
C ASN A 64 -13.99 1.02 7.22
N ILE A 65 -12.77 1.50 7.05
CA ILE A 65 -12.35 2.25 5.86
C ILE A 65 -12.14 1.32 4.66
N GLN A 66 -11.58 0.11 4.86
CA GLN A 66 -11.48 -0.88 3.78
C GLN A 66 -12.86 -1.34 3.33
N THR A 67 -13.77 -1.55 4.26
CA THR A 67 -15.17 -1.91 3.99
C THR A 67 -15.87 -0.77 3.25
N VAL A 68 -15.79 0.46 3.74
CA VAL A 68 -16.40 1.63 3.07
C VAL A 68 -15.81 1.84 1.67
N ASN A 69 -14.49 1.69 1.48
CA ASN A 69 -13.87 1.76 0.16
C ASN A 69 -14.33 0.65 -0.79
N HIS A 70 -14.46 -0.57 -0.28
CA HIS A 70 -14.97 -1.70 -1.06
C HIS A 70 -16.46 -1.49 -1.39
N ASP A 71 -17.23 -1.08 -0.39
CA ASP A 71 -18.68 -0.89 -0.53
C ASP A 71 -19.03 0.33 -1.39
N MET A 72 -18.18 1.36 -1.43
CA MET A 72 -18.35 2.49 -2.36
C MET A 72 -17.86 2.17 -3.77
N LYS A 73 -16.81 1.36 -3.94
CA LYS A 73 -16.33 0.96 -5.29
C LYS A 73 -17.33 0.11 -6.04
N SER A 74 -18.03 -0.78 -5.34
CA SER A 74 -19.01 -1.67 -5.97
C SER A 74 -20.17 -0.91 -6.63
N PRO A 75 -20.94 -0.06 -5.92
CA PRO A 75 -22.07 0.66 -6.54
C PRO A 75 -21.61 1.70 -7.57
N VAL A 76 -20.46 2.35 -7.37
CA VAL A 76 -19.91 3.30 -8.35
C VAL A 76 -19.45 2.58 -9.62
N GLY A 77 -18.80 1.41 -9.49
CA GLY A 77 -18.42 0.57 -10.63
C GLY A 77 -19.62 0.00 -11.39
N ILE A 78 -20.64 -0.45 -10.65
CA ILE A 78 -21.90 -0.93 -11.25
C ILE A 78 -22.60 0.19 -12.01
N ALA A 79 -22.73 1.38 -11.41
CA ALA A 79 -23.33 2.53 -12.05
C ALA A 79 -22.55 2.96 -13.32
N GLY A 80 -21.21 2.96 -13.25
CA GLY A 80 -20.34 3.22 -14.40
C GLY A 80 -20.53 2.20 -15.53
N THR A 81 -20.65 0.91 -15.17
CA THR A 81 -20.90 -0.18 -16.15
C THR A 81 -22.25 -0.02 -16.84
N TYR A 82 -23.34 0.21 -16.09
CA TYR A 82 -24.66 0.43 -16.67
C TYR A 82 -24.73 1.67 -17.55
N LEU A 83 -24.09 2.76 -17.14
CA LEU A 83 -23.96 3.94 -17.98
C LEU A 83 -23.13 3.66 -19.24
N GLY A 84 -22.08 2.85 -19.16
CA GLY A 84 -21.28 2.43 -20.32
C GLY A 84 -22.05 1.50 -21.27
N LEU A 85 -22.95 0.64 -20.76
CA LEU A 85 -23.81 -0.20 -21.60
C LEU A 85 -24.83 0.66 -22.38
N VAL A 86 -25.47 1.61 -21.72
CA VAL A 86 -26.40 2.55 -22.41
C VAL A 86 -25.67 3.36 -23.47
N ASP A 87 -24.41 3.73 -23.26
CA ASP A 87 -23.59 4.43 -24.25
C ASP A 87 -23.26 3.54 -25.46
N ARG A 88 -23.01 2.24 -25.25
CA ARG A 88 -22.75 1.25 -26.32
C ARG A 88 -24.01 0.85 -27.10
N GLU A 89 -25.15 0.72 -26.45
CA GLU A 89 -26.43 0.35 -27.09
C GLU A 89 -27.01 1.49 -27.94
N GLY A 90 -26.42 2.67 -27.85
CA GLY A 90 -26.73 3.84 -28.66
C GLY A 90 -27.69 4.81 -27.97
N ILE A 91 -27.19 5.99 -27.73
CA ILE A 91 -27.95 7.14 -27.19
C ILE A 91 -28.94 7.71 -28.25
N SER A 92 -28.98 7.09 -29.42
CA SER A 92 -29.75 7.55 -30.58
C SER A 92 -31.30 7.63 -30.36
N GLY A 93 -31.82 6.90 -29.37
CA GLY A 93 -33.22 6.97 -28.97
C GLY A 93 -33.55 8.02 -27.88
N LEU A 94 -32.55 8.67 -27.30
CA LEU A 94 -32.74 9.65 -26.23
C LEU A 94 -32.92 11.05 -26.78
N THR A 95 -33.79 11.83 -26.15
CA THR A 95 -33.89 13.27 -26.45
C THR A 95 -32.58 13.98 -26.12
N SER A 96 -32.32 15.13 -26.75
CA SER A 96 -31.12 15.94 -26.52
C SER A 96 -30.91 16.30 -25.03
N GLN A 97 -32.01 16.48 -24.30
CA GLN A 97 -31.96 16.75 -22.86
C GLN A 97 -31.54 15.50 -22.05
N GLN A 98 -32.06 14.32 -22.43
CA GLN A 98 -31.69 13.05 -21.80
C GLN A 98 -30.22 12.70 -22.06
N GLN A 99 -29.71 12.93 -23.27
CA GLN A 99 -28.29 12.75 -23.61
C GLN A 99 -27.39 13.67 -22.76
N LYS A 100 -27.82 14.93 -22.57
CA LYS A 100 -27.10 15.87 -21.70
C LYS A 100 -27.06 15.40 -20.24
N ASN A 101 -28.21 14.96 -19.71
CA ASN A 101 -28.32 14.43 -18.34
C ASN A 101 -27.47 13.17 -18.14
N PHE A 102 -27.44 12.30 -19.14
CA PHE A 102 -26.62 11.09 -19.14
C PHE A 102 -25.12 11.40 -19.08
N ARG A 103 -24.62 12.35 -19.89
CA ARG A 103 -23.23 12.79 -19.84
C ARG A 103 -22.87 13.40 -18.48
N VAL A 104 -23.75 14.20 -17.89
CA VAL A 104 -23.54 14.76 -16.55
C VAL A 104 -23.45 13.64 -15.49
N ALA A 105 -24.29 12.60 -15.60
CA ALA A 105 -24.23 11.44 -14.71
C ALA A 105 -22.92 10.65 -14.87
N GLN A 106 -22.47 10.41 -16.09
CA GLN A 106 -21.16 9.78 -16.37
C GLN A 106 -20.00 10.58 -15.77
N GLU A 107 -19.99 11.89 -15.98
CA GLU A 107 -18.96 12.77 -15.39
C GLU A 107 -18.98 12.73 -13.85
N ALA A 108 -20.18 12.74 -13.24
CA ALA A 108 -20.32 12.69 -11.79
C ALA A 108 -19.78 11.38 -11.21
N ILE A 109 -20.08 10.25 -11.85
CA ILE A 109 -19.54 8.93 -11.45
C ILE A 109 -18.03 8.88 -11.63
N GLY A 110 -17.51 9.35 -12.74
CA GLY A 110 -16.05 9.43 -12.95
C GLY A 110 -15.36 10.29 -11.87
N ARG A 111 -15.96 11.41 -11.45
CA ARG A 111 -15.45 12.22 -10.33
C ARG A 111 -15.50 11.47 -9.00
N LEU A 112 -16.58 10.72 -8.72
CA LEU A 112 -16.69 9.88 -7.52
C LEU A 112 -15.63 8.78 -7.49
N GLU A 113 -15.38 8.09 -8.59
CA GLU A 113 -14.28 7.10 -8.69
C GLU A 113 -12.91 7.72 -8.37
N ILE A 114 -12.65 8.92 -8.88
CA ILE A 114 -11.42 9.67 -8.59
C ILE A 114 -11.31 9.99 -7.10
N LEU A 115 -12.40 10.46 -6.48
CA LEU A 115 -12.43 10.80 -5.06
C LEU A 115 -12.20 9.56 -4.18
N VAL A 116 -12.86 8.44 -4.48
CA VAL A 116 -12.65 7.16 -3.78
C VAL A 116 -11.20 6.69 -3.91
N LYS A 117 -10.62 6.77 -5.10
CA LYS A 117 -9.21 6.43 -5.33
C LYS A 117 -8.26 7.35 -4.55
N LYS A 118 -8.50 8.68 -4.56
CA LYS A 118 -7.70 9.66 -3.79
C LYS A 118 -7.78 9.39 -2.30
N MET A 119 -8.96 9.14 -1.78
CA MET A 119 -9.19 8.84 -0.36
C MET A 119 -8.46 7.54 0.04
N SER A 120 -8.55 6.49 -0.77
CA SER A 120 -7.82 5.23 -0.56
C SER A 120 -6.31 5.45 -0.46
N VAL A 121 -5.71 6.21 -1.40
CA VAL A 121 -4.27 6.48 -1.40
C VAL A 121 -3.86 7.34 -0.20
N LYS A 122 -4.66 8.35 0.16
CA LYS A 122 -4.38 9.21 1.32
C LYS A 122 -4.37 8.41 2.61
N LEU A 123 -5.39 7.58 2.83
CA LEU A 123 -5.53 6.76 4.04
C LEU A 123 -4.38 5.76 4.19
N VAL A 124 -3.98 5.13 3.09
CA VAL A 124 -2.85 4.18 3.13
C VAL A 124 -1.52 4.90 3.34
N ASN A 125 -1.33 6.11 2.80
CA ASN A 125 -0.12 6.90 3.08
C ASN A 125 -0.01 7.33 4.55
N GLU A 126 -1.14 7.64 5.19
CA GLU A 126 -1.17 8.07 6.60
C GLU A 126 -1.02 6.89 7.58
N ARG A 127 -1.49 5.71 7.21
CA ARG A 127 -1.62 4.55 8.12
C ARG A 127 -0.77 3.34 7.76
N GLY A 128 -0.18 3.33 6.56
CA GLY A 128 0.51 2.17 5.99
C GLY A 128 -0.46 1.17 5.36
N LEU A 129 0.05 0.36 4.43
CA LEU A 129 -0.69 -0.72 3.78
C LEU A 129 -0.42 -2.03 4.54
N VAL A 130 -1.47 -2.60 5.12
CA VAL A 130 -1.41 -3.96 5.68
C VAL A 130 -1.44 -4.96 4.54
N LEU A 131 -0.43 -5.83 4.47
CA LEU A 131 -0.28 -6.83 3.42
C LEU A 131 -0.71 -8.22 3.88
N ASN A 132 -1.50 -8.88 3.06
CA ASN A 132 -1.83 -10.30 3.22
C ASN A 132 -0.95 -11.15 2.30
N TYR A 133 0.12 -11.72 2.86
CA TYR A 133 1.08 -12.52 2.10
C TYR A 133 0.55 -13.91 1.80
N GLU A 134 0.61 -14.28 0.52
CA GLU A 134 0.32 -15.63 0.05
C GLU A 134 1.36 -16.10 -0.98
N VAL A 135 1.39 -17.40 -1.23
CA VAL A 135 2.34 -18.02 -2.18
C VAL A 135 1.59 -18.32 -3.48
N PHE A 136 2.08 -17.80 -4.60
CA PHE A 136 1.44 -17.96 -5.91
C PHE A 136 2.46 -17.87 -7.06
N GLU A 137 2.05 -18.30 -8.23
CA GLU A 137 2.84 -18.18 -9.46
C GLU A 137 2.71 -16.79 -10.07
N LEU A 138 3.83 -16.06 -10.17
CA LEU A 138 3.83 -14.72 -10.74
C LEU A 138 3.38 -14.67 -12.21
N PRO A 139 3.79 -15.59 -13.11
CA PRO A 139 3.30 -15.59 -14.49
C PRO A 139 1.78 -15.73 -14.60
N VAL A 140 1.16 -16.53 -13.74
CA VAL A 140 -0.29 -16.71 -13.69
C VAL A 140 -0.97 -15.39 -13.31
N LEU A 141 -0.51 -14.73 -12.25
CA LEU A 141 -1.03 -13.41 -11.87
C LEU A 141 -0.92 -12.39 -13.00
N VAL A 142 0.22 -12.34 -13.70
CA VAL A 142 0.42 -11.41 -14.83
C VAL A 142 -0.59 -11.66 -15.94
N GLN A 143 -0.86 -12.92 -16.27
CA GLN A 143 -1.85 -13.27 -17.29
C GLN A 143 -3.28 -12.94 -16.88
N GLU A 144 -3.65 -13.19 -15.63
CA GLU A 144 -4.98 -12.82 -15.10
C GLU A 144 -5.21 -11.32 -15.15
N VAL A 145 -4.21 -10.54 -14.71
CA VAL A 145 -4.28 -9.07 -14.78
C VAL A 145 -4.37 -8.59 -16.22
N TRP A 146 -3.63 -9.21 -17.15
CA TRP A 146 -3.73 -8.85 -18.57
C TRP A 146 -5.14 -9.13 -19.12
N ARG A 147 -5.71 -10.30 -18.89
CA ARG A 147 -7.06 -10.64 -19.34
C ARG A 147 -8.13 -9.67 -18.84
N SER A 148 -7.98 -9.15 -17.62
CA SER A 148 -8.92 -8.16 -17.08
C SER A 148 -8.84 -6.79 -17.77
N ILE A 149 -7.73 -6.49 -18.45
CA ILE A 149 -7.50 -5.22 -19.14
C ILE A 149 -7.77 -5.33 -20.63
N GLU A 150 -7.50 -6.50 -21.21
CA GLU A 150 -7.59 -6.76 -22.66
C GLU A 150 -8.95 -6.40 -23.23
N GLY A 151 -10.03 -6.72 -22.51
CA GLY A 151 -11.39 -6.39 -22.92
C GLY A 151 -11.73 -4.88 -22.92
N GLU A 152 -10.92 -4.05 -22.28
CA GLU A 152 -11.09 -2.59 -22.23
C GLU A 152 -10.26 -1.85 -23.28
N ILE A 153 -9.46 -2.57 -24.08
CA ILE A 153 -8.57 -1.97 -25.08
C ILE A 153 -9.40 -1.51 -26.28
N PRO A 154 -9.27 -0.24 -26.70
CA PRO A 154 -9.96 0.24 -27.90
C PRO A 154 -9.56 -0.53 -29.16
N ASP A 155 -10.50 -0.88 -30.02
CA ASP A 155 -10.29 -1.64 -31.27
C ASP A 155 -9.22 -1.03 -32.22
N ARG A 156 -9.03 0.28 -32.14
CA ARG A 156 -8.01 1.00 -32.92
C ARG A 156 -6.56 0.69 -32.51
N LYS A 157 -6.36 -0.02 -31.39
CA LYS A 157 -5.02 -0.36 -30.90
C LYS A 157 -4.69 -1.81 -31.16
N ALA A 158 -3.64 -2.04 -31.97
CA ALA A 158 -3.06 -3.36 -32.14
C ALA A 158 -2.06 -3.66 -31.01
N VAL A 159 -2.41 -4.57 -30.11
CA VAL A 159 -1.57 -4.86 -28.92
C VAL A 159 -0.84 -6.19 -29.08
N ARG A 160 0.47 -6.17 -28.90
CA ARG A 160 1.32 -7.35 -28.75
C ARG A 160 1.77 -7.44 -27.29
N PHE A 161 1.21 -8.38 -26.55
CA PHE A 161 1.54 -8.66 -25.17
C PHE A 161 2.39 -9.92 -25.05
N SER A 162 3.45 -9.89 -24.24
CA SER A 162 4.29 -11.05 -23.98
C SER A 162 4.78 -11.11 -22.54
N VAL A 163 4.89 -12.34 -21.98
CA VAL A 163 5.37 -12.61 -20.64
C VAL A 163 6.70 -13.34 -20.72
N LEU A 164 7.76 -12.75 -20.19
CA LEU A 164 9.13 -13.26 -20.18
C LEU A 164 9.62 -13.47 -18.74
N CYS A 165 9.02 -14.40 -18.03
CA CYS A 165 9.44 -14.72 -16.67
C CYS A 165 10.54 -15.80 -16.68
N ARG A 166 11.76 -15.40 -16.32
CA ARG A 166 12.92 -16.29 -16.15
C ARG A 166 13.26 -16.43 -14.67
N LEU A 167 12.36 -17.05 -13.92
CA LEU A 167 12.62 -17.44 -12.54
C LEU A 167 13.35 -18.78 -12.60
N LYS A 168 14.67 -18.78 -12.41
CA LYS A 168 15.45 -20.03 -12.30
C LYS A 168 14.93 -20.82 -11.10
N GLY A 169 14.42 -22.02 -11.34
CA GLY A 169 13.82 -22.90 -10.34
C GLY A 169 12.32 -22.66 -10.18
N ASP A 170 11.89 -22.36 -8.97
CA ASP A 170 10.49 -22.24 -8.58
C ASP A 170 9.87 -20.90 -9.08
N PRO A 171 8.76 -20.92 -9.86
CA PRO A 171 8.03 -19.72 -10.28
C PRO A 171 7.22 -19.07 -9.16
N MET A 172 7.14 -19.72 -8.00
CA MET A 172 6.38 -19.24 -6.85
C MET A 172 7.03 -18.02 -6.19
N ILE A 173 6.21 -17.09 -5.79
CA ILE A 173 6.60 -15.92 -5.00
C ILE A 173 5.70 -15.78 -3.78
N CYS A 174 6.21 -15.16 -2.72
CA CYS A 174 5.44 -14.82 -1.53
C CYS A 174 5.24 -13.29 -1.49
N ALA A 175 4.01 -12.86 -1.71
CA ALA A 175 3.62 -11.44 -1.74
C ALA A 175 2.11 -11.30 -1.47
N ASP A 176 1.62 -10.08 -1.30
CA ASP A 176 0.19 -9.82 -1.38
C ASP A 176 -0.25 -9.83 -2.86
N ARG A 177 -0.91 -10.92 -3.25
CA ARG A 177 -1.35 -11.17 -4.64
C ARG A 177 -2.29 -10.08 -5.15
N LEU A 178 -3.24 -9.66 -4.31
CA LEU A 178 -4.24 -8.65 -4.68
C LEU A 178 -3.56 -7.28 -4.92
N GLN A 179 -2.71 -6.84 -3.99
CA GLN A 179 -2.06 -5.55 -4.12
C GLN A 179 -1.00 -5.54 -5.23
N LEU A 180 -0.25 -6.62 -5.40
CA LEU A 180 0.69 -6.75 -6.50
C LEU A 180 -0.03 -6.80 -7.84
N GLY A 181 -1.14 -7.52 -7.95
CA GLY A 181 -2.01 -7.54 -9.14
C GLY A 181 -2.52 -6.16 -9.51
N ARG A 182 -3.00 -5.38 -8.53
CA ARG A 182 -3.42 -3.98 -8.74
C ARG A 182 -2.26 -3.09 -9.20
N ALA A 183 -1.07 -3.26 -8.62
CA ALA A 183 0.12 -2.51 -9.04
C ALA A 183 0.52 -2.82 -10.49
N LEU A 184 0.51 -4.11 -10.87
CA LEU A 184 0.74 -4.54 -12.25
C LEU A 184 -0.34 -4.01 -13.20
N GLY A 185 -1.61 -4.06 -12.80
CA GLY A 185 -2.73 -3.51 -13.56
C GLY A 185 -2.54 -2.03 -13.86
N ASN A 186 -2.16 -1.21 -12.87
CA ASN A 186 -1.85 0.20 -13.09
C ASN A 186 -0.72 0.42 -14.11
N LEU A 187 0.34 -0.39 -14.06
CA LEU A 187 1.44 -0.28 -15.02
C LEU A 187 1.02 -0.72 -16.43
N LEU A 188 0.24 -1.78 -16.56
CA LEU A 188 -0.26 -2.29 -17.84
C LEU A 188 -1.27 -1.34 -18.47
N GLN A 189 -2.22 -0.81 -17.70
CA GLN A 189 -3.15 0.21 -18.17
C GLN A 189 -2.40 1.48 -18.63
N ASN A 190 -1.36 1.91 -17.90
CA ASN A 190 -0.52 3.01 -18.33
C ASN A 190 0.20 2.68 -19.64
N ALA A 191 0.74 1.47 -19.80
CA ALA A 191 1.42 1.05 -21.04
C ALA A 191 0.46 1.09 -22.25
N VAL A 192 -0.77 0.62 -22.12
CA VAL A 192 -1.80 0.73 -23.18
C VAL A 192 -2.19 2.18 -23.44
N LYS A 193 -2.44 2.94 -22.37
CA LYS A 193 -2.96 4.30 -22.44
C LYS A 193 -1.98 5.27 -23.12
N TYR A 194 -0.70 5.20 -22.75
CA TYR A 194 0.35 6.12 -23.21
C TYR A 194 1.16 5.57 -24.39
N SER A 195 0.63 4.59 -25.09
CA SER A 195 1.19 4.05 -26.32
C SER A 195 0.47 4.60 -27.56
N ARG A 196 1.15 4.45 -28.69
CA ARG A 196 0.60 4.73 -30.03
C ARG A 196 -0.41 3.66 -30.42
N GLU A 197 -0.80 3.58 -31.68
CA GLU A 197 -1.73 2.55 -32.18
C GLU A 197 -1.14 1.14 -32.12
N GLU A 198 0.15 1.00 -32.46
CA GLU A 198 0.86 -0.26 -32.25
C GLU A 198 1.48 -0.31 -30.85
N VAL A 199 0.90 -1.13 -29.99
CA VAL A 199 1.28 -1.26 -28.58
C VAL A 199 2.09 -2.54 -28.39
N GLY A 200 3.35 -2.41 -28.02
CA GLY A 200 4.20 -3.53 -27.61
C GLY A 200 4.44 -3.53 -26.11
N ILE A 201 3.92 -4.52 -25.40
CA ILE A 201 4.09 -4.64 -23.95
C ILE A 201 4.80 -5.95 -23.62
N VAL A 202 5.85 -5.86 -22.80
CA VAL A 202 6.58 -7.02 -22.29
C VAL A 202 6.62 -6.95 -20.78
N VAL A 203 6.02 -7.94 -20.11
CA VAL A 203 6.20 -8.16 -18.68
C VAL A 203 7.24 -9.26 -18.49
N GLY A 204 8.25 -8.98 -17.73
CA GLY A 204 9.26 -9.98 -17.41
C GLY A 204 9.57 -10.04 -15.93
N CYS A 205 10.07 -11.18 -15.49
CA CYS A 205 10.53 -11.35 -14.14
C CYS A 205 11.85 -12.14 -14.08
N VAL A 206 12.70 -11.75 -13.13
CA VAL A 206 13.97 -12.41 -12.88
C VAL A 206 14.29 -12.37 -11.39
N ARG A 207 14.81 -13.47 -10.87
CA ARG A 207 15.34 -13.52 -9.50
C ARG A 207 16.85 -13.29 -9.56
N LYS A 208 17.34 -12.32 -8.78
CA LYS A 208 18.76 -12.00 -8.62
C LYS A 208 19.11 -12.05 -7.14
N GLY A 209 19.77 -13.12 -6.70
CA GLY A 209 20.02 -13.39 -5.29
C GLY A 209 18.72 -13.43 -4.50
N THR A 210 18.64 -12.66 -3.43
CA THR A 210 17.46 -12.56 -2.55
C THR A 210 16.38 -11.58 -3.06
N ARG A 211 16.52 -11.05 -4.28
CA ARG A 211 15.60 -10.04 -4.82
C ARG A 211 14.88 -10.56 -6.06
N LEU A 212 13.57 -10.29 -6.08
CA LEU A 212 12.71 -10.44 -7.26
C LEU A 212 12.65 -9.10 -8.00
N TRP A 213 12.86 -9.16 -9.30
CA TRP A 213 12.76 -8.04 -10.22
C TRP A 213 11.63 -8.34 -11.20
N ILE A 214 10.61 -7.50 -11.21
CA ILE A 214 9.51 -7.58 -12.16
C ILE A 214 9.60 -6.30 -13.00
N PHE A 215 9.58 -6.42 -14.31
CA PHE A 215 9.62 -5.26 -15.19
C PHE A 215 8.44 -5.26 -16.17
N VAL A 216 7.89 -4.08 -16.37
CA VAL A 216 6.90 -3.79 -17.43
C VAL A 216 7.57 -2.86 -18.41
N LYS A 217 7.69 -3.27 -19.66
CA LYS A 217 8.24 -2.48 -20.76
C LYS A 217 7.15 -2.19 -21.76
N ASP A 218 7.12 -0.97 -22.26
CA ASP A 218 6.25 -0.55 -23.35
C ASP A 218 7.07 0.16 -24.45
N ASN A 219 6.44 0.36 -25.61
CA ASN A 219 6.95 1.14 -26.73
C ASN A 219 6.24 2.50 -26.89
N GLY A 220 5.68 3.01 -25.80
CA GLY A 220 4.91 4.24 -25.77
C GLY A 220 5.75 5.51 -25.91
N TYR A 221 5.17 6.64 -25.53
CA TYR A 221 5.83 7.94 -25.64
C TYR A 221 6.98 8.14 -24.63
N GLY A 222 7.03 7.32 -23.58
CA GLY A 222 7.96 7.52 -22.47
C GLY A 222 7.56 8.66 -21.56
N ILE A 223 8.46 9.05 -20.64
CA ILE A 223 8.26 10.13 -19.67
C ILE A 223 9.42 11.12 -19.81
N GLU A 224 9.10 12.40 -19.97
CA GLU A 224 10.07 13.47 -20.08
C GLU A 224 10.92 13.60 -18.81
N LYS A 225 12.20 14.01 -18.95
CA LYS A 225 13.12 14.11 -17.82
C LYS A 225 12.62 15.01 -16.70
N ALA A 226 11.92 16.08 -17.03
CA ALA A 226 11.34 17.00 -16.07
C ALA A 226 10.28 16.32 -15.18
N ASP A 227 9.45 15.45 -15.79
CA ASP A 227 8.34 14.76 -15.12
C ASP A 227 8.79 13.56 -14.29
N GLN A 228 9.96 12.97 -14.60
CA GLN A 228 10.45 11.78 -13.91
C GLN A 228 10.68 11.98 -12.41
N LYS A 229 10.91 13.21 -11.97
CA LYS A 229 11.08 13.55 -10.54
C LYS A 229 9.76 13.47 -9.79
N HIS A 230 8.67 13.82 -10.45
CA HIS A 230 7.35 14.02 -9.85
C HIS A 230 6.36 12.89 -10.16
N MET A 231 6.63 12.03 -11.15
CA MET A 231 5.69 11.01 -11.65
C MET A 231 5.16 10.03 -10.59
N PHE A 232 5.83 9.90 -9.45
CA PHE A 232 5.39 9.07 -8.32
C PHE A 232 4.70 9.87 -7.22
N GLU A 233 4.50 11.17 -7.38
CA GLU A 233 3.74 12.00 -6.46
C GLU A 233 2.23 11.76 -6.64
N THR A 234 1.49 11.82 -5.56
CA THR A 234 0.06 11.56 -5.57
C THR A 234 -0.68 12.64 -6.35
N GLY A 235 -1.38 12.22 -7.41
CA GLY A 235 -2.16 13.12 -8.25
C GLY A 235 -1.34 13.88 -9.29
N TYR A 236 -0.03 13.65 -9.39
CA TYR A 236 0.80 14.30 -10.40
C TYR A 236 0.45 13.82 -11.81
N ARG A 237 0.34 14.79 -12.70
CA ARG A 237 0.19 14.57 -14.15
C ARG A 237 1.05 15.61 -14.88
N SER A 238 1.77 15.15 -15.90
CA SER A 238 2.49 16.06 -16.77
C SER A 238 1.53 16.94 -17.56
N PRO A 239 1.80 18.24 -17.73
CA PRO A 239 0.97 19.13 -18.55
C PRO A 239 0.78 18.68 -19.99
N SER A 240 1.79 17.97 -20.54
CA SER A 240 1.72 17.38 -21.89
C SER A 240 0.77 16.19 -21.97
N VAL A 241 0.60 15.46 -20.87
CA VAL A 241 -0.28 14.28 -20.74
C VAL A 241 -1.72 14.70 -20.40
N GLU A 242 -1.91 15.73 -19.58
CA GLU A 242 -3.26 16.24 -19.23
C GLU A 242 -4.09 16.61 -20.43
N ARG A 243 -3.47 17.19 -21.45
CA ARG A 243 -4.13 17.58 -22.71
C ARG A 243 -4.49 16.42 -23.62
N ARG A 244 -3.88 15.26 -23.45
CA ARG A 244 -4.00 14.13 -24.40
C ARG A 244 -4.82 12.97 -23.88
N THR A 245 -4.89 12.81 -22.56
CA THR A 245 -5.49 11.62 -21.96
C THR A 245 -6.13 11.94 -20.62
N GLU A 246 -7.31 11.37 -20.37
CA GLU A 246 -7.93 11.41 -19.05
C GLU A 246 -7.17 10.56 -18.04
N GLY A 247 -7.24 10.91 -16.75
CA GLY A 247 -6.65 10.12 -15.69
C GLY A 247 -6.51 10.86 -14.37
N THR A 248 -6.28 10.12 -13.31
CA THR A 248 -6.30 10.63 -11.92
C THR A 248 -4.92 11.00 -11.37
N GLY A 249 -3.84 10.60 -12.04
CA GLY A 249 -2.47 10.73 -11.52
C GLY A 249 -2.16 9.85 -10.29
N LEU A 250 -3.05 8.89 -9.95
CA LEU A 250 -2.92 8.06 -8.74
C LEU A 250 -2.24 6.70 -8.99
N GLY A 251 -2.16 6.25 -10.25
CA GLY A 251 -1.68 4.91 -10.58
C GLY A 251 -0.24 4.67 -10.15
N LEU A 252 0.69 5.56 -10.50
CA LEU A 252 2.11 5.39 -10.18
C LEU A 252 2.41 5.61 -8.68
N SER A 253 1.74 6.53 -8.02
CA SER A 253 1.86 6.71 -6.56
C SER A 253 1.35 5.48 -5.81
N PHE A 254 0.26 4.85 -6.28
CA PHE A 254 -0.23 3.59 -5.74
C PHE A 254 0.80 2.46 -5.92
N VAL A 255 1.40 2.31 -7.10
CA VAL A 255 2.47 1.31 -7.32
C VAL A 255 3.64 1.53 -6.36
N LYS A 256 4.09 2.77 -6.21
CA LYS A 256 5.16 3.12 -5.25
C LYS A 256 4.79 2.71 -3.82
N MET A 257 3.57 2.98 -3.40
CA MET A 257 3.06 2.62 -2.09
C MET A 257 3.03 1.11 -1.86
N VAL A 258 2.48 0.33 -2.80
CA VAL A 258 2.47 -1.15 -2.73
C VAL A 258 3.89 -1.70 -2.63
N MET A 259 4.81 -1.18 -3.45
CA MET A 259 6.20 -1.64 -3.41
C MET A 259 6.89 -1.28 -2.10
N SER A 260 6.65 -0.09 -1.54
CA SER A 260 7.19 0.32 -0.24
C SER A 260 6.67 -0.59 0.88
N ALA A 261 5.37 -0.92 0.88
CA ALA A 261 4.78 -1.84 1.85
C ALA A 261 5.40 -3.25 1.78
N HIS A 262 5.74 -3.74 0.58
CA HIS A 262 6.48 -5.00 0.40
C HIS A 262 7.98 -4.90 0.77
N GLY A 263 8.44 -3.77 1.33
CA GLY A 263 9.86 -3.52 1.62
C GLY A 263 10.73 -3.44 0.35
N GLY A 264 10.10 -3.08 -0.75
CA GLY A 264 10.70 -2.95 -2.06
C GLY A 264 10.72 -1.51 -2.59
N ARG A 265 10.92 -1.38 -3.89
CA ARG A 265 10.88 -0.09 -4.59
C ARG A 265 10.49 -0.26 -6.05
N ILE A 266 10.00 0.84 -6.65
CA ILE A 266 9.81 0.98 -8.10
C ILE A 266 10.92 1.87 -8.68
N VAL A 267 11.41 1.52 -9.88
CA VAL A 267 12.40 2.29 -10.63
C VAL A 267 11.89 2.47 -12.05
N TYR A 268 12.03 3.67 -12.58
CA TYR A 268 11.77 4.00 -13.98
C TYR A 268 13.08 4.09 -14.76
N ARG A 269 13.03 3.66 -16.00
CA ARG A 269 14.10 3.86 -16.98
C ARG A 269 13.51 4.18 -18.34
N THR A 270 14.04 5.20 -18.99
CA THR A 270 13.75 5.48 -20.39
C THR A 270 14.33 4.36 -21.24
N ARG A 271 13.64 3.99 -22.30
CA ARG A 271 14.09 2.99 -23.24
C ARG A 271 14.75 3.67 -24.44
N GLU A 272 15.86 3.11 -24.97
CA GLU A 272 16.41 3.50 -26.26
C GLU A 272 15.38 3.21 -27.35
N GLY A 273 15.15 4.17 -28.24
CA GLY A 273 14.12 4.09 -29.28
C GLY A 273 12.72 4.48 -28.83
N GLY A 274 12.53 4.99 -27.60
CA GLY A 274 11.26 5.42 -27.03
C GLY A 274 10.60 4.35 -26.16
N GLY A 275 9.60 4.78 -25.37
CA GLY A 275 8.85 3.93 -24.44
C GLY A 275 9.39 3.97 -23.02
N SER A 276 8.73 3.19 -22.15
CA SER A 276 9.02 3.15 -20.73
C SER A 276 9.43 1.76 -20.27
N ARG A 277 10.21 1.74 -19.19
CA ARG A 277 10.50 0.52 -18.45
C ARG A 277 10.35 0.79 -16.96
N PHE A 278 9.29 0.27 -16.36
CA PHE A 278 9.13 0.23 -14.92
C PHE A 278 9.69 -1.06 -14.37
N VAL A 279 10.41 -0.97 -13.25
CA VAL A 279 11.02 -2.12 -12.58
C VAL A 279 10.61 -2.12 -11.13
N LEU A 280 9.86 -3.13 -10.73
CA LEU A 280 9.49 -3.42 -9.35
C LEU A 280 10.57 -4.32 -8.75
N ILE A 281 11.13 -3.92 -7.63
CA ILE A 281 12.20 -4.66 -6.94
C ILE A 281 11.75 -4.92 -5.52
N MET A 282 11.66 -6.18 -5.10
CA MET A 282 11.27 -6.57 -3.76
C MET A 282 12.13 -7.75 -3.26
N LYS A 283 12.10 -8.02 -1.96
CA LYS A 283 12.73 -9.23 -1.42
C LYS A 283 11.96 -10.46 -1.90
N SER A 284 12.68 -11.42 -2.46
CA SER A 284 12.14 -12.74 -2.72
C SER A 284 12.15 -13.50 -1.41
N LYS A 285 11.03 -13.49 -0.66
CA LYS A 285 10.89 -14.41 0.47
C LYS A 285 10.83 -15.82 -0.13
N GLN A 286 11.85 -16.64 0.12
CA GLN A 286 11.77 -18.08 -0.04
C GLN A 286 11.02 -18.65 1.17
N ARG A 287 10.35 -19.75 0.96
CA ARG A 287 9.79 -20.57 2.05
C ARG A 287 10.85 -20.92 3.08
#